data_62664034d3ec45ea6705bcd39005e605
#
_entry.id   62664034d3ec45ea6705bcd39005e605
#
_cell.length_a   1.000
_cell.length_b   1.000
_cell.length_c   1.000
_cell.angle_alpha   90.00
_cell.angle_beta   90.00
_cell.angle_gamma   90.00
#
_symmetry.space_group_name_H-M   'P 1'
#
loop_
_entity.id
_entity.type
_entity.pdbx_description
1 polymer ?
#
loop_
_entity_poly.entity_id
_entity_poly.type
_entity_poly.pdbx_seq_one_letter_code
_entity_poly.pdbx_strand_id
1 'polypeptide(L)'
;RRQLTMIEKKIIVLLVIILTLAVYSCSTENELKYTDDLKPSLYQPIKGSVNENGYSLILATDDLSVGNHRIGLLALSQVGVVSVPSIEVSLYYFNPELGFVELESRLKAIYREWPYGSRGLYTMQFNFINQGEHLLVAKILTEKGFIQNVDISFDVGAETIAPAVGQLAIKSNTKTYNSVDNPSQLTTGSNYNQDLYKYTLAEAIKINRPVVVVFASPAFCINAVCGPQVETLSLLADKFSTKAEFVHVDLYEHPEKVQGDLSAAITSQAVREWRLPSNEWTFIIDEQGVITARFQGFVTFGELETELIKLF
;
A
#
# COMPACT_ATOMS: atom_id res chain seq x y z
N ARG A 1 -41.56 -32.54 48.01
CA ARG A 1 -41.06 -31.21 47.50
C ARG A 1 -40.18 -30.62 48.60
N ARG A 2 -38.88 -30.65 48.43
CA ARG A 2 -37.86 -30.08 49.34
C ARG A 2 -37.93 -28.58 49.32
N GLN A 3 -38.34 -27.92 50.38
CA GLN A 3 -38.29 -26.47 50.47
C GLN A 3 -36.83 -26.05 50.67
N LEU A 4 -36.32 -25.23 49.77
CA LEU A 4 -34.97 -24.64 49.86
C LEU A 4 -34.85 -23.73 51.08
N THR A 5 -33.78 -23.86 51.83
CA THR A 5 -33.50 -23.05 53.01
C THR A 5 -33.23 -21.57 52.61
N MET A 6 -33.37 -20.65 53.55
CA MET A 6 -33.18 -19.22 53.31
C MET A 6 -31.76 -18.89 52.84
N ILE A 7 -30.76 -19.72 53.18
CA ILE A 7 -29.37 -19.60 52.78
C ILE A 7 -29.19 -20.02 51.32
N GLU A 8 -29.80 -21.15 50.90
CA GLU A 8 -29.75 -21.63 49.49
C GLU A 8 -30.43 -20.64 48.54
N LYS A 9 -31.52 -19.99 48.94
CA LYS A 9 -32.14 -18.91 48.14
C LYS A 9 -31.25 -17.69 47.98
N LYS A 10 -30.51 -17.27 49.03
CA LYS A 10 -29.55 -16.14 48.93
C LYS A 10 -28.36 -16.45 48.03
N ILE A 11 -27.86 -17.68 48.06
CA ILE A 11 -26.76 -18.14 47.20
C ILE A 11 -27.19 -18.15 45.72
N ILE A 12 -28.39 -18.64 45.41
CA ILE A 12 -28.94 -18.64 44.04
C ILE A 12 -29.15 -17.22 43.51
N VAL A 13 -29.67 -16.30 44.34
CA VAL A 13 -29.81 -14.88 43.94
C VAL A 13 -28.47 -14.23 43.71
N LEU A 14 -27.45 -14.51 44.53
CA LEU A 14 -26.10 -13.99 44.34
C LEU A 14 -25.42 -14.53 43.06
N LEU A 15 -25.59 -15.81 42.74
CA LEU A 15 -25.12 -16.45 41.53
C LEU A 15 -25.79 -15.88 40.26
N VAL A 16 -27.10 -15.59 40.32
CA VAL A 16 -27.82 -14.98 39.19
C VAL A 16 -27.36 -13.53 38.97
N ILE A 17 -27.08 -12.76 40.02
CA ILE A 17 -26.56 -11.39 39.90
C ILE A 17 -25.15 -11.38 39.34
N ILE A 18 -24.29 -12.33 39.73
CA ILE A 18 -22.93 -12.45 39.17
C ILE A 18 -22.97 -12.84 37.69
N LEU A 19 -23.90 -13.73 37.30
CA LEU A 19 -24.07 -14.17 35.91
C LEU A 19 -24.59 -13.04 35.00
N THR A 20 -25.47 -12.15 35.53
CA THR A 20 -25.99 -10.99 34.77
C THR A 20 -24.98 -9.88 34.65
N LEU A 21 -24.04 -9.71 35.59
CA LEU A 21 -22.95 -8.74 35.49
C LEU A 21 -21.84 -9.17 34.49
N ALA A 22 -21.64 -10.47 34.31
CA ALA A 22 -20.68 -11.02 33.34
C ALA A 22 -21.13 -10.86 31.89
N VAL A 23 -22.43 -10.69 31.63
CA VAL A 23 -22.96 -10.50 30.25
C VAL A 23 -22.94 -9.03 29.81
N TYR A 24 -22.84 -8.08 30.76
CA TYR A 24 -22.81 -6.63 30.45
C TYR A 24 -21.39 -6.08 30.18
N SER A 25 -20.33 -6.88 30.41
CA SER A 25 -18.94 -6.41 30.24
C SER A 25 -18.33 -6.67 28.85
N CYS A 26 -19.09 -7.20 27.89
CA CYS A 26 -18.53 -7.64 26.60
C CYS A 26 -19.00 -6.86 25.37
N SER A 27 -19.72 -5.72 25.52
CA SER A 27 -20.32 -5.05 24.36
C SER A 27 -19.84 -3.63 24.05
N THR A 28 -18.93 -3.05 24.84
CA THR A 28 -18.53 -1.64 24.62
C THR A 28 -17.12 -1.43 24.06
N GLU A 29 -16.25 -2.45 24.09
CA GLU A 29 -14.89 -2.31 23.53
C GLU A 29 -14.79 -2.65 22.03
N ASN A 30 -15.75 -3.42 21.48
CA ASN A 30 -15.70 -3.82 20.07
C ASN A 30 -16.28 -2.78 19.08
N GLU A 31 -17.20 -1.91 19.49
CA GLU A 31 -17.76 -0.90 18.59
C GLU A 31 -16.78 0.27 18.32
N LEU A 32 -16.00 0.67 19.32
CA LEU A 32 -15.00 1.76 19.15
C LEU A 32 -13.79 1.33 18.32
N LYS A 33 -13.33 0.08 18.40
CA LYS A 33 -12.29 -0.45 17.53
C LYS A 33 -12.77 -0.61 16.08
N TYR A 34 -14.01 -1.03 15.86
CA TYR A 34 -14.55 -1.25 14.52
C TYR A 34 -14.73 0.04 13.73
N THR A 35 -15.08 1.15 14.38
CA THR A 35 -15.24 2.45 13.70
C THR A 35 -13.92 3.14 13.36
N ASP A 36 -12.86 2.93 14.14
CA ASP A 36 -11.53 3.50 13.85
C ASP A 36 -10.85 2.78 12.67
N ASP A 37 -11.04 1.47 12.53
CA ASP A 37 -10.56 0.67 11.40
C ASP A 37 -11.26 1.03 10.07
N LEU A 38 -12.38 1.74 10.10
CA LEU A 38 -13.12 2.17 8.90
C LEU A 38 -12.61 3.49 8.32
N LYS A 39 -11.85 4.27 9.09
CA LYS A 39 -11.30 5.54 8.60
C LYS A 39 -10.08 5.31 7.73
N PRO A 40 -9.91 6.13 6.67
CA PRO A 40 -8.68 6.08 5.89
C PRO A 40 -7.46 6.29 6.78
N SER A 41 -6.46 5.45 6.61
CA SER A 41 -5.16 5.67 7.25
C SER A 41 -4.62 7.03 6.80
N LEU A 42 -4.30 7.90 7.75
CA LEU A 42 -3.58 9.14 7.50
C LEU A 42 -2.09 8.81 7.28
N TYR A 43 -1.81 8.04 6.23
CA TYR A 43 -0.45 7.68 5.87
C TYR A 43 0.45 8.90 5.81
N GLN A 44 1.54 8.85 6.55
CA GLN A 44 2.59 9.87 6.54
C GLN A 44 3.86 9.23 5.97
N PRO A 45 4.29 9.63 4.78
CA PRO A 45 5.53 9.09 4.21
C PRO A 45 6.72 9.45 5.08
N ILE A 46 7.68 8.54 5.19
CA ILE A 46 8.95 8.80 5.88
C ILE A 46 9.71 9.87 5.12
N LYS A 47 10.14 10.92 5.83
CA LYS A 47 10.88 12.05 5.28
C LYS A 47 12.24 12.15 5.95
N GLY A 48 13.28 12.24 5.14
CA GLY A 48 14.62 12.57 5.60
C GLY A 48 14.77 14.04 5.97
N SER A 49 15.84 14.35 6.65
CA SER A 49 16.21 15.72 6.99
C SER A 49 16.52 16.54 5.74
N VAL A 50 16.22 17.84 5.80
CA VAL A 50 16.62 18.77 4.75
C VAL A 50 18.08 19.17 5.00
N ASN A 51 18.96 18.99 4.02
CA ASN A 51 20.36 19.40 4.12
C ASN A 51 20.51 20.93 4.00
N GLU A 52 21.70 21.45 4.26
CA GLU A 52 22.02 22.89 4.21
C GLU A 52 21.72 23.56 2.85
N ASN A 53 21.68 22.79 1.78
CA ASN A 53 21.40 23.26 0.41
C ASN A 53 19.93 23.05 0.01
N GLY A 54 19.05 22.65 0.95
CA GLY A 54 17.61 22.50 0.74
C GLY A 54 17.20 21.23 0.01
N TYR A 55 18.05 20.17 0.02
CA TYR A 55 17.73 18.86 -0.52
C TYR A 55 17.25 17.92 0.57
N SER A 56 16.32 17.03 0.23
CA SER A 56 15.81 15.98 1.13
C SER A 56 15.32 14.76 0.35
N LEU A 57 15.09 13.66 1.07
CA LEU A 57 14.48 12.44 0.54
C LEU A 57 13.11 12.20 1.17
N ILE A 58 12.24 11.54 0.41
CA ILE A 58 11.02 10.93 0.90
C ILE A 58 11.04 9.45 0.47
N LEU A 59 10.83 8.54 1.40
CA LEU A 59 10.66 7.13 1.13
C LEU A 59 9.21 6.89 0.68
N ALA A 60 9.03 6.43 -0.55
CA ALA A 60 7.72 6.15 -1.13
C ALA A 60 7.28 4.69 -0.89
N THR A 61 8.19 3.84 -0.43
CA THR A 61 7.96 2.42 -0.11
C THR A 61 8.49 2.16 1.29
N ASP A 62 7.62 2.08 2.27
CA ASP A 62 7.97 1.93 3.69
C ASP A 62 7.50 0.61 4.32
N ASP A 63 6.68 -0.17 3.60
CA ASP A 63 6.32 -1.52 4.03
C ASP A 63 7.39 -2.53 3.57
N LEU A 64 8.55 -2.44 4.23
CA LEU A 64 9.75 -3.21 3.94
C LEU A 64 9.98 -4.29 4.99
N SER A 65 10.46 -5.45 4.55
CA SER A 65 10.86 -6.56 5.41
C SER A 65 12.17 -7.18 4.93
N VAL A 66 12.69 -8.16 5.67
CA VAL A 66 13.77 -9.02 5.17
C VAL A 66 13.35 -9.66 3.85
N GLY A 67 14.26 -9.67 2.86
CA GLY A 67 14.02 -10.16 1.50
C GLY A 67 14.19 -9.11 0.42
N ASN A 68 13.82 -9.46 -0.81
CA ASN A 68 13.93 -8.58 -1.96
C ASN A 68 12.79 -7.58 -2.03
N HIS A 69 13.14 -6.30 -2.12
CA HIS A 69 12.17 -5.21 -2.22
C HIS A 69 12.55 -4.21 -3.32
N ARG A 70 11.54 -3.69 -3.99
CA ARG A 70 11.65 -2.46 -4.77
C ARG A 70 11.55 -1.27 -3.83
N ILE A 71 12.57 -0.43 -3.82
CA ILE A 71 12.61 0.81 -3.03
C ILE A 71 12.28 1.97 -3.96
N GLY A 72 11.30 2.77 -3.57
CA GLY A 72 10.91 4.01 -4.23
C GLY A 72 11.30 5.23 -3.41
N LEU A 73 11.96 6.21 -4.03
CA LEU A 73 12.45 7.43 -3.40
C LEU A 73 12.07 8.66 -4.21
N LEU A 74 11.59 9.71 -3.53
CA LEU A 74 11.56 11.04 -4.13
C LEU A 74 12.76 11.82 -3.58
N ALA A 75 13.50 12.45 -4.47
CA ALA A 75 14.52 13.43 -4.12
C ALA A 75 13.95 14.83 -4.37
N LEU A 76 13.99 15.66 -3.36
CA LEU A 76 13.46 17.02 -3.39
C LEU A 76 14.59 18.05 -3.31
N SER A 77 14.37 19.18 -3.95
CA SER A 77 15.19 20.39 -3.83
C SER A 77 14.29 21.58 -3.50
N GLN A 78 14.85 22.74 -3.24
CA GLN A 78 14.10 23.98 -3.03
C GLN A 78 13.16 24.36 -4.19
N VAL A 79 13.47 23.91 -5.41
CA VAL A 79 12.68 24.21 -6.61
C VAL A 79 11.74 23.09 -7.04
N GLY A 80 11.73 21.96 -6.34
CA GLY A 80 10.83 20.83 -6.61
C GLY A 80 11.53 19.48 -6.67
N VAL A 81 10.91 18.54 -7.36
CA VAL A 81 11.42 17.17 -7.52
C VAL A 81 12.69 17.17 -8.38
N VAL A 82 13.73 16.51 -7.90
CA VAL A 82 14.95 16.24 -8.68
C VAL A 82 14.63 15.16 -9.72
N SER A 83 14.99 15.39 -10.98
CA SER A 83 14.67 14.52 -12.12
C SER A 83 15.89 14.10 -12.95
N VAL A 84 17.11 14.10 -12.36
CA VAL A 84 18.28 13.56 -13.06
C VAL A 84 18.09 12.06 -13.34
N PRO A 85 18.63 11.50 -14.44
CA PRO A 85 18.33 10.14 -14.89
C PRO A 85 18.57 9.04 -13.85
N SER A 86 19.51 9.27 -12.93
CA SER A 86 19.78 8.35 -11.81
C SER A 86 20.54 9.06 -10.69
N ILE A 87 20.43 8.52 -9.50
CA ILE A 87 21.22 8.91 -8.32
C ILE A 87 21.99 7.70 -7.79
N GLU A 88 23.17 7.96 -7.20
CA GLU A 88 23.95 6.94 -6.50
C GLU A 88 23.44 6.83 -5.07
N VAL A 89 23.28 5.60 -4.58
CA VAL A 89 22.75 5.30 -3.23
C VAL A 89 23.68 4.34 -2.52
N SER A 90 23.92 4.60 -1.22
CA SER A 90 24.55 3.66 -0.30
C SER A 90 23.56 3.29 0.79
N LEU A 91 23.54 2.01 1.18
CA LEU A 91 22.68 1.47 2.24
C LEU A 91 23.52 1.00 3.42
N TYR A 92 23.06 1.33 4.61
CA TYR A 92 23.67 0.99 5.88
C TYR A 92 22.63 0.34 6.79
N TYR A 93 23.08 -0.53 7.67
CA TYR A 93 22.31 -1.14 8.74
C TYR A 93 22.84 -0.68 10.09
N PHE A 94 21.96 -0.36 11.02
CA PHE A 94 22.37 -0.02 12.38
C PHE A 94 22.63 -1.28 13.20
N ASN A 95 23.93 -1.50 13.51
CA ASN A 95 24.36 -2.54 14.44
C ASN A 95 24.54 -1.91 15.83
N PRO A 96 23.93 -2.44 16.91
CA PRO A 96 24.03 -1.85 18.24
C PRO A 96 25.45 -1.72 18.80
N GLU A 97 26.38 -2.58 18.35
CA GLU A 97 27.79 -2.58 18.83
C GLU A 97 28.72 -1.72 17.95
N LEU A 98 28.46 -1.67 16.64
CA LEU A 98 29.32 -1.06 15.64
C LEU A 98 28.79 0.27 15.07
N GLY A 99 27.55 0.63 15.38
CA GLY A 99 26.87 1.74 14.73
C GLY A 99 26.41 1.37 13.31
N PHE A 100 26.32 2.36 12.41
CA PHE A 100 25.93 2.12 11.01
C PHE A 100 27.04 1.40 10.24
N VAL A 101 26.71 0.20 9.75
CA VAL A 101 27.57 -0.65 8.94
C VAL A 101 27.09 -0.59 7.49
N GLU A 102 27.99 -0.31 6.55
CA GLU A 102 27.69 -0.30 5.13
C GLU A 102 27.31 -1.71 4.64
N LEU A 103 26.13 -1.84 4.05
CA LEU A 103 25.66 -3.08 3.44
C LEU A 103 26.03 -3.13 1.96
N GLU A 104 25.78 -2.01 1.26
CA GLU A 104 26.03 -1.89 -0.17
C GLU A 104 26.27 -0.42 -0.51
N SER A 105 27.19 -0.17 -1.43
CA SER A 105 27.50 1.17 -1.91
C SER A 105 27.41 1.27 -3.42
N ARG A 106 27.22 2.50 -3.91
CA ARG A 106 27.12 2.82 -5.35
C ARG A 106 25.99 2.09 -6.08
N LEU A 107 24.93 1.74 -5.37
CA LEU A 107 23.70 1.31 -5.99
C LEU A 107 23.16 2.44 -6.87
N LYS A 108 22.55 2.08 -7.99
CA LYS A 108 21.98 3.04 -8.91
C LYS A 108 20.46 3.03 -8.80
N ALA A 109 19.89 4.12 -8.27
CA ALA A 109 18.45 4.33 -8.31
C ALA A 109 18.09 5.09 -9.61
N ILE A 110 17.17 4.52 -10.39
CA ILE A 110 16.80 5.01 -11.71
C ILE A 110 15.55 5.87 -11.62
N TYR A 111 15.55 7.03 -12.26
CA TYR A 111 14.39 7.90 -12.35
C TYR A 111 13.28 7.25 -13.18
N ARG A 112 12.07 7.21 -12.64
CA ARG A 112 10.86 6.72 -13.29
C ARG A 112 9.88 7.87 -13.40
N GLU A 113 9.72 8.36 -14.61
CA GLU A 113 8.82 9.48 -14.90
C GLU A 113 7.36 9.02 -14.84
N TRP A 114 6.49 9.86 -14.28
CA TRP A 114 5.05 9.65 -14.33
C TRP A 114 4.49 9.99 -15.70
N PRO A 115 3.34 9.40 -16.12
CA PRO A 115 2.75 9.66 -17.42
C PRO A 115 2.40 11.13 -17.67
N TYR A 116 2.20 11.90 -16.59
CA TYR A 116 1.81 13.30 -16.66
C TYR A 116 2.78 14.22 -15.91
N GLY A 117 3.35 15.15 -16.64
CA GLY A 117 4.25 16.16 -16.11
C GLY A 117 5.65 15.64 -15.81
N SER A 118 6.57 16.55 -15.54
CA SER A 118 7.98 16.26 -15.23
C SER A 118 8.19 15.76 -13.79
N ARG A 119 7.29 14.92 -13.28
CA ARG A 119 7.37 14.33 -11.95
C ARG A 119 7.69 12.85 -12.05
N GLY A 120 8.29 12.30 -11.03
CA GLY A 120 8.66 10.90 -10.99
C GLY A 120 9.30 10.55 -9.65
N LEU A 121 9.79 9.33 -9.54
CA LEU A 121 10.52 8.85 -8.39
C LEU A 121 11.71 7.98 -8.83
N TYR A 122 12.68 7.84 -7.96
CA TYR A 122 13.81 6.93 -8.17
C TYR A 122 13.44 5.55 -7.66
N THR A 123 13.82 4.50 -8.41
CA THR A 123 13.59 3.12 -8.00
C THR A 123 14.87 2.32 -8.09
N MET A 124 15.03 1.39 -7.13
CA MET A 124 16.07 0.39 -7.11
C MET A 124 15.55 -0.89 -6.46
N GLN A 125 16.25 -2.00 -6.69
CA GLN A 125 16.01 -3.27 -6.00
C GLN A 125 17.07 -3.47 -4.93
N PHE A 126 16.67 -3.99 -3.76
CA PHE A 126 17.59 -4.37 -2.71
C PHE A 126 17.08 -5.58 -1.93
N ASN A 127 18.03 -6.45 -1.54
CA ASN A 127 17.75 -7.62 -0.71
C ASN A 127 18.16 -7.35 0.74
N PHE A 128 17.19 -7.02 1.60
CA PHE A 128 17.44 -6.82 3.02
C PHE A 128 17.69 -8.17 3.72
N ILE A 129 18.79 -8.27 4.44
CA ILE A 129 19.17 -9.47 5.22
C ILE A 129 18.97 -9.29 6.71
N ASN A 130 18.80 -8.06 7.18
CA ASN A 130 18.64 -7.69 8.58
C ASN A 130 17.33 -6.93 8.77
N GLN A 131 16.64 -7.21 9.88
CA GLN A 131 15.54 -6.36 10.38
C GLN A 131 16.10 -5.24 11.26
N GLY A 132 15.34 -4.15 11.40
CA GLY A 132 15.71 -2.99 12.25
C GLY A 132 16.05 -1.76 11.44
N GLU A 133 16.72 -0.82 12.08
CA GLU A 133 17.01 0.50 11.51
C GLU A 133 18.02 0.43 10.37
N HIS A 134 17.68 1.06 9.26
CA HIS A 134 18.54 1.23 8.10
C HIS A 134 18.68 2.72 7.77
N LEU A 135 19.81 3.07 7.16
CA LEU A 135 20.08 4.41 6.65
C LEU A 135 20.40 4.32 5.16
N LEU A 136 19.71 5.12 4.37
CA LEU A 136 20.00 5.32 2.96
C LEU A 136 20.63 6.69 2.77
N VAL A 137 21.77 6.75 2.11
CA VAL A 137 22.47 7.98 1.73
C VAL A 137 22.48 8.07 0.22
N ALA A 138 21.84 9.11 -0.33
CA ALA A 138 21.83 9.37 -1.75
C ALA A 138 22.81 10.49 -2.12
N LYS A 139 23.55 10.30 -3.22
CA LYS A 139 24.38 11.29 -3.86
C LYS A 139 23.71 11.78 -5.13
N ILE A 140 23.31 13.03 -5.11
CA ILE A 140 22.64 13.70 -6.21
C ILE A 140 23.64 14.60 -6.92
N LEU A 141 23.96 14.29 -8.18
CA LEU A 141 24.73 15.20 -9.03
C LEU A 141 23.78 16.25 -9.63
N THR A 142 23.91 17.48 -9.19
CA THR A 142 23.10 18.59 -9.70
C THR A 142 23.49 18.97 -11.14
N GLU A 143 22.61 19.66 -11.85
CA GLU A 143 22.90 20.19 -13.20
C GLU A 143 24.11 21.13 -13.22
N LYS A 144 24.43 21.78 -12.09
CA LYS A 144 25.60 22.64 -11.92
C LYS A 144 26.88 21.89 -11.61
N GLY A 145 26.84 20.55 -11.58
CA GLY A 145 28.00 19.71 -11.31
C GLY A 145 28.39 19.54 -9.82
N PHE A 146 27.55 20.03 -8.89
CA PHE A 146 27.78 19.82 -7.45
C PHE A 146 27.15 18.51 -6.98
N ILE A 147 27.79 17.84 -6.04
CA ILE A 147 27.25 16.66 -5.37
C ILE A 147 26.51 17.10 -4.11
N GLN A 148 25.24 16.68 -3.96
CA GLN A 148 24.45 16.82 -2.76
C GLN A 148 24.30 15.46 -2.10
N ASN A 149 24.69 15.36 -0.82
CA ASN A 149 24.44 14.20 -0.01
C ASN A 149 23.18 14.44 0.83
N VAL A 150 22.25 13.50 0.78
CA VAL A 150 21.02 13.50 1.56
C VAL A 150 20.75 12.11 2.06
N ASP A 151 20.18 12.00 3.25
CA ASP A 151 19.96 10.75 3.92
C ASP A 151 18.52 10.60 4.41
N ILE A 152 18.14 9.35 4.68
CA ILE A 152 16.86 8.98 5.26
C ILE A 152 17.01 7.68 6.02
N SER A 153 16.58 7.67 7.30
CA SER A 153 16.48 6.45 8.11
C SER A 153 15.08 5.85 8.00
N PHE A 154 15.02 4.52 8.04
CA PHE A 154 13.77 3.76 8.00
C PHE A 154 13.97 2.39 8.67
N ASP A 155 12.86 1.75 9.03
CA ASP A 155 12.87 0.42 9.62
C ASP A 155 12.53 -0.65 8.59
N VAL A 156 13.20 -1.81 8.71
CA VAL A 156 12.90 -3.04 7.98
C VAL A 156 12.35 -4.07 8.96
N GLY A 157 11.14 -4.54 8.72
CA GLY A 157 10.46 -5.52 9.57
C GLY A 157 10.93 -6.95 9.31
N ALA A 158 10.48 -7.88 10.16
CA ALA A 158 10.60 -9.32 9.88
C ALA A 158 9.66 -9.73 8.74
N GLU A 159 8.47 -9.16 8.73
CA GLU A 159 7.40 -9.39 7.74
C GLU A 159 6.80 -8.06 7.29
N THR A 160 6.17 -8.05 6.12
CA THR A 160 5.42 -6.90 5.62
C THR A 160 4.00 -6.86 6.19
N ILE A 161 3.39 -5.68 6.24
CA ILE A 161 2.00 -5.49 6.68
C ILE A 161 1.03 -5.93 5.58
N ALA A 162 1.25 -5.45 4.35
CA ALA A 162 0.50 -5.87 3.18
C ALA A 162 0.97 -7.26 2.70
N PRO A 163 0.14 -8.03 1.97
CA PRO A 163 0.50 -9.37 1.51
C PRO A 163 1.83 -9.40 0.77
N ALA A 164 2.66 -10.39 1.09
CA ALA A 164 4.00 -10.57 0.53
C ALA A 164 3.98 -11.36 -0.79
N VAL A 165 5.04 -11.23 -1.57
CA VAL A 165 5.31 -12.11 -2.71
C VAL A 165 5.42 -13.55 -2.22
N GLY A 166 4.81 -14.49 -2.94
CA GLY A 166 4.73 -15.92 -2.58
C GLY A 166 3.51 -16.29 -1.74
N GLN A 167 2.75 -15.32 -1.21
CA GLN A 167 1.50 -15.58 -0.50
C GLN A 167 0.31 -15.70 -1.47
N LEU A 168 -0.72 -16.44 -1.05
CA LEU A 168 -2.00 -16.46 -1.76
C LEU A 168 -2.68 -15.09 -1.67
N ALA A 169 -3.18 -14.61 -2.80
CA ALA A 169 -3.93 -13.38 -2.88
C ALA A 169 -5.27 -13.49 -2.13
N ILE A 170 -5.67 -12.40 -1.47
CA ILE A 170 -6.92 -12.33 -0.73
C ILE A 170 -8.07 -12.15 -1.72
N LYS A 171 -9.03 -13.06 -1.70
CA LYS A 171 -10.19 -13.11 -2.61
C LYS A 171 -11.28 -12.15 -2.16
N SER A 172 -11.05 -10.85 -2.30
CA SER A 172 -11.99 -9.81 -1.90
C SER A 172 -13.16 -9.69 -2.88
N ASN A 173 -14.36 -9.49 -2.34
CA ASN A 173 -15.55 -9.25 -3.13
C ASN A 173 -15.67 -7.75 -3.46
N THR A 174 -14.95 -7.32 -4.49
CA THR A 174 -14.91 -5.92 -4.93
C THR A 174 -16.09 -5.56 -5.82
N LYS A 175 -16.35 -4.28 -6.00
CA LYS A 175 -17.44 -3.80 -6.87
C LYS A 175 -17.14 -4.09 -8.34
N THR A 176 -18.20 -4.36 -9.09
CA THR A 176 -18.17 -4.53 -10.55
C THR A 176 -19.10 -3.53 -11.22
N TYR A 177 -18.93 -3.32 -12.52
CA TYR A 177 -19.81 -2.46 -13.30
C TYR A 177 -21.29 -2.86 -13.18
N ASN A 178 -21.58 -4.16 -13.11
CA ASN A 178 -22.93 -4.69 -12.99
C ASN A 178 -23.50 -4.67 -11.56
N SER A 179 -22.67 -4.38 -10.56
CA SER A 179 -23.08 -4.36 -9.14
C SER A 179 -23.44 -2.96 -8.62
N VAL A 180 -23.36 -1.94 -9.47
CA VAL A 180 -23.59 -0.54 -9.10
C VAL A 180 -24.59 0.12 -10.05
N ASP A 181 -25.32 1.12 -9.54
CA ASP A 181 -26.28 1.89 -10.35
C ASP A 181 -25.58 3.00 -11.14
N ASN A 182 -24.44 3.47 -10.66
CA ASN A 182 -23.69 4.57 -11.27
C ASN A 182 -22.18 4.32 -11.17
N PRO A 183 -21.43 4.55 -12.26
CA PRO A 183 -19.96 4.39 -12.27
C PRO A 183 -19.20 5.18 -11.20
N SER A 184 -19.75 6.31 -10.72
CA SER A 184 -19.17 7.06 -9.60
C SER A 184 -19.08 6.25 -8.28
N GLN A 185 -19.84 5.16 -8.17
CA GLN A 185 -19.77 4.24 -7.03
C GLN A 185 -18.58 3.26 -7.14
N LEU A 186 -17.94 3.16 -8.31
CA LEU A 186 -16.77 2.31 -8.55
C LEU A 186 -15.46 3.03 -8.24
N THR A 187 -15.38 4.33 -8.52
CA THR A 187 -14.15 5.09 -8.48
C THR A 187 -14.39 6.57 -8.26
N THR A 188 -13.45 7.23 -7.61
CA THR A 188 -13.38 8.69 -7.51
C THR A 188 -12.91 9.34 -8.82
N GLY A 189 -12.37 8.58 -9.77
CA GLY A 189 -11.90 9.07 -11.08
C GLY A 189 -13.05 9.48 -12.00
N SER A 190 -12.87 10.56 -12.77
CA SER A 190 -13.84 11.02 -13.76
C SER A 190 -13.86 10.19 -15.04
N ASN A 191 -12.72 9.63 -15.42
CA ASN A 191 -12.58 8.73 -16.55
C ASN A 191 -12.33 7.33 -16.02
N TYR A 192 -13.26 6.40 -16.30
CA TYR A 192 -13.11 5.01 -15.88
C TYR A 192 -13.12 4.10 -17.10
N ASN A 193 -12.24 3.09 -17.07
CA ASN A 193 -12.24 2.01 -18.04
C ASN A 193 -13.13 0.88 -17.48
N GLN A 194 -14.24 0.56 -18.16
CA GLN A 194 -15.20 -0.45 -17.74
C GLN A 194 -14.56 -1.85 -17.60
N ASP A 195 -13.55 -2.15 -18.39
CA ASP A 195 -12.85 -3.45 -18.37
C ASP A 195 -12.15 -3.75 -17.05
N LEU A 196 -11.81 -2.70 -16.26
CA LEU A 196 -11.22 -2.85 -14.94
C LEU A 196 -12.22 -3.25 -13.83
N TYR A 197 -13.51 -3.31 -14.16
CA TYR A 197 -14.61 -3.63 -13.24
C TYR A 197 -15.50 -4.77 -13.76
N LYS A 198 -14.95 -5.59 -14.63
CA LYS A 198 -15.67 -6.71 -15.24
C LYS A 198 -15.95 -7.83 -14.23
N TYR A 199 -15.02 -8.07 -13.34
CA TYR A 199 -15.07 -9.10 -12.31
C TYR A 199 -14.77 -8.51 -10.94
N THR A 200 -15.29 -9.12 -9.88
CA THR A 200 -14.74 -8.93 -8.54
C THR A 200 -13.32 -9.49 -8.50
N LEU A 201 -12.47 -9.03 -7.59
CA LEU A 201 -11.13 -9.60 -7.43
C LEU A 201 -11.19 -11.11 -7.12
N ALA A 202 -12.19 -11.52 -6.33
CA ALA A 202 -12.42 -12.94 -6.02
C ALA A 202 -12.79 -13.78 -7.25
N GLU A 203 -13.52 -13.22 -8.21
CA GLU A 203 -13.84 -13.87 -9.48
C GLU A 203 -12.64 -13.89 -10.41
N ALA A 204 -11.95 -12.76 -10.57
CA ALA A 204 -10.77 -12.65 -11.44
C ALA A 204 -9.70 -13.70 -11.08
N ILE A 205 -9.40 -13.88 -9.78
CA ILE A 205 -8.43 -14.88 -9.31
C ILE A 205 -8.86 -16.33 -9.65
N LYS A 206 -10.15 -16.59 -9.85
CA LYS A 206 -10.65 -17.94 -10.19
C LYS A 206 -10.64 -18.26 -11.68
N ILE A 207 -10.33 -17.28 -12.55
CA ILE A 207 -10.38 -17.47 -14.02
C ILE A 207 -9.19 -18.30 -14.55
N ASN A 208 -8.21 -18.65 -13.72
CA ASN A 208 -6.95 -19.31 -14.11
C ASN A 208 -6.17 -18.50 -15.15
N ARG A 209 -6.05 -17.22 -14.94
CA ARG A 209 -5.20 -16.29 -15.68
C ARG A 209 -4.48 -15.38 -14.69
N PRO A 210 -3.32 -14.83 -15.05
CA PRO A 210 -2.71 -13.78 -14.24
C PRO A 210 -3.68 -12.61 -14.02
N VAL A 211 -3.60 -12.00 -12.84
CA VAL A 211 -4.40 -10.82 -12.46
C VAL A 211 -3.46 -9.69 -12.07
N VAL A 212 -3.73 -8.50 -12.60
CA VAL A 212 -3.11 -7.26 -12.11
C VAL A 212 -4.18 -6.48 -11.37
N VAL A 213 -3.98 -6.24 -10.07
CA VAL A 213 -4.90 -5.43 -9.26
C VAL A 213 -4.21 -4.16 -8.78
N VAL A 214 -4.91 -3.03 -8.92
CA VAL A 214 -4.50 -1.72 -8.42
C VAL A 214 -5.50 -1.23 -7.38
N PHE A 215 -4.99 -0.91 -6.20
CA PHE A 215 -5.73 -0.21 -5.14
C PHE A 215 -5.31 1.25 -5.17
N ALA A 216 -6.20 2.12 -5.59
CA ALA A 216 -5.93 3.54 -5.75
C ALA A 216 -7.23 4.37 -5.75
N SER A 217 -7.16 5.64 -5.36
CA SER A 217 -8.29 6.58 -5.47
C SER A 217 -7.88 7.75 -6.37
N PRO A 218 -8.26 7.74 -7.67
CA PRO A 218 -7.70 8.67 -8.66
C PRO A 218 -7.87 10.15 -8.33
N ALA A 219 -8.98 10.56 -7.74
CA ALA A 219 -9.25 11.97 -7.45
C ALA A 219 -8.83 12.40 -6.02
N PHE A 220 -8.76 11.48 -5.07
CA PHE A 220 -8.56 11.78 -3.65
C PHE A 220 -7.41 10.97 -3.06
N CYS A 221 -6.25 11.08 -3.68
CA CYS A 221 -5.02 10.47 -3.23
C CYS A 221 -4.14 11.52 -2.54
N ILE A 222 -3.53 11.18 -1.42
CA ILE A 222 -2.62 12.08 -0.69
C ILE A 222 -1.36 12.39 -1.52
N ASN A 223 -0.94 11.44 -2.34
CA ASN A 223 0.17 11.57 -3.28
C ASN A 223 -0.40 11.57 -4.71
N ALA A 224 -0.16 12.51 -5.54
CA ALA A 224 -0.73 12.70 -6.88
C ALA A 224 -0.47 11.55 -7.90
N VAL A 225 -0.28 10.30 -7.44
CA VAL A 225 0.13 9.14 -8.27
C VAL A 225 -0.99 8.14 -8.55
N CYS A 226 -2.09 8.16 -7.78
CA CYS A 226 -3.19 7.20 -7.96
C CYS A 226 -3.87 7.28 -9.33
N GLY A 227 -4.11 8.49 -9.84
CA GLY A 227 -4.67 8.69 -11.19
C GLY A 227 -3.76 8.09 -12.27
N PRO A 228 -2.48 8.48 -12.34
CA PRO A 228 -1.49 7.88 -13.25
C PRO A 228 -1.37 6.37 -13.13
N GLN A 229 -1.54 5.79 -11.94
CA GLN A 229 -1.46 4.34 -11.76
C GLN A 229 -2.66 3.61 -12.34
N VAL A 230 -3.88 4.13 -12.17
CA VAL A 230 -5.10 3.54 -12.76
C VAL A 230 -5.07 3.64 -14.28
N GLU A 231 -4.51 4.72 -14.83
CA GLU A 231 -4.31 4.83 -16.26
C GLU A 231 -3.28 3.83 -16.78
N THR A 232 -2.16 3.65 -16.07
CA THR A 232 -1.18 2.62 -16.39
C THR A 232 -1.82 1.23 -16.42
N LEU A 233 -2.73 0.93 -15.47
CA LEU A 233 -3.51 -0.31 -15.46
C LEU A 233 -4.42 -0.42 -16.70
N SER A 234 -5.08 0.67 -17.11
CA SER A 234 -5.92 0.70 -18.30
C SER A 234 -5.12 0.39 -19.57
N LEU A 235 -3.94 1.00 -19.73
CA LEU A 235 -3.05 0.73 -20.86
C LEU A 235 -2.57 -0.72 -20.91
N LEU A 236 -2.31 -1.33 -19.74
CA LEU A 236 -1.99 -2.77 -19.67
C LEU A 236 -3.19 -3.64 -20.04
N ALA A 237 -4.38 -3.28 -19.60
CA ALA A 237 -5.61 -3.98 -19.95
C ALA A 237 -5.84 -3.95 -21.46
N ASP A 238 -5.68 -2.78 -22.12
CA ASP A 238 -5.80 -2.65 -23.57
C ASP A 238 -4.83 -3.59 -24.31
N LYS A 239 -3.61 -3.75 -23.78
CA LYS A 239 -2.58 -4.58 -24.43
C LYS A 239 -2.71 -6.07 -24.14
N PHE A 240 -3.14 -6.45 -22.94
CA PHE A 240 -3.04 -7.84 -22.45
C PHE A 240 -4.38 -8.47 -22.02
N SER A 241 -5.53 -7.87 -22.34
CA SER A 241 -6.86 -8.37 -21.96
C SER A 241 -7.18 -9.80 -22.39
N THR A 242 -6.50 -10.34 -23.42
CA THR A 242 -6.64 -11.74 -23.83
C THR A 242 -5.81 -12.72 -23.00
N LYS A 243 -4.84 -12.23 -22.20
CA LYS A 243 -3.86 -13.03 -21.47
C LYS A 243 -3.97 -12.90 -19.95
N ALA A 244 -4.46 -11.76 -19.44
CA ALA A 244 -4.57 -11.45 -18.03
C ALA A 244 -5.87 -10.72 -17.73
N GLU A 245 -6.28 -10.72 -16.46
CA GLU A 245 -7.40 -9.94 -15.95
C GLU A 245 -6.87 -8.70 -15.20
N PHE A 246 -7.61 -7.60 -15.27
CA PHE A 246 -7.23 -6.32 -14.69
C PHE A 246 -8.34 -5.81 -13.79
N VAL A 247 -8.00 -5.49 -12.54
CA VAL A 247 -8.98 -5.06 -11.54
C VAL A 247 -8.50 -3.76 -10.88
N HIS A 248 -9.36 -2.76 -10.89
CA HIS A 248 -9.17 -1.56 -10.09
C HIS A 248 -10.09 -1.58 -8.86
N VAL A 249 -9.55 -1.24 -7.71
CA VAL A 249 -10.28 -1.11 -6.44
C VAL A 249 -10.05 0.29 -5.90
N ASP A 250 -11.11 1.09 -5.78
CA ASP A 250 -10.99 2.39 -5.11
C ASP A 250 -10.72 2.19 -3.62
N LEU A 251 -9.96 3.11 -3.03
CA LEU A 251 -9.59 3.07 -1.61
C LEU A 251 -10.81 3.27 -0.69
N TYR A 252 -11.87 3.87 -1.21
CA TYR A 252 -13.05 4.24 -0.43
C TYR A 252 -14.25 3.36 -0.74
N GLU A 253 -15.01 3.00 0.32
CA GLU A 253 -16.22 2.18 0.20
C GLU A 253 -17.31 2.88 -0.60
N HIS A 254 -17.40 4.21 -0.48
CA HIS A 254 -18.35 5.07 -1.17
C HIS A 254 -17.64 6.20 -1.91
N PRO A 255 -16.98 5.92 -3.05
CA PRO A 255 -16.22 6.95 -3.79
C PRO A 255 -17.05 8.18 -4.13
N GLU A 256 -18.33 7.99 -4.47
CA GLU A 256 -19.31 9.02 -4.83
C GLU A 256 -19.61 10.01 -3.69
N LYS A 257 -19.32 9.64 -2.44
CA LYS A 257 -19.59 10.45 -1.24
C LYS A 257 -18.39 11.24 -0.75
N VAL A 258 -17.18 10.93 -1.23
CA VAL A 258 -15.94 11.54 -0.73
C VAL A 258 -15.89 13.03 -1.03
N GLN A 259 -16.23 13.48 -2.24
CA GLN A 259 -16.39 14.89 -2.66
C GLN A 259 -15.34 15.87 -2.09
N GLY A 260 -14.11 15.39 -1.85
CA GLY A 260 -13.01 16.18 -1.28
C GLY A 260 -12.97 16.24 0.25
N ASP A 261 -13.97 15.73 0.96
CA ASP A 261 -13.95 15.61 2.42
C ASP A 261 -13.54 14.18 2.84
N LEU A 262 -12.26 14.01 3.10
CA LEU A 262 -11.70 12.72 3.56
C LEU A 262 -12.10 12.37 5.00
N SER A 263 -12.62 13.31 5.79
CA SER A 263 -13.03 13.04 7.18
C SER A 263 -14.27 12.14 7.26
N ALA A 264 -15.12 12.17 6.22
CA ALA A 264 -16.30 11.33 6.07
C ALA A 264 -16.04 10.05 5.25
N ALA A 265 -14.83 9.87 4.72
CA ALA A 265 -14.48 8.73 3.90
C ALA A 265 -14.36 7.45 4.75
N ILE A 266 -14.84 6.35 4.19
CA ILE A 266 -14.72 5.01 4.77
C ILE A 266 -13.79 4.21 3.88
N THR A 267 -12.77 3.60 4.47
CA THR A 267 -11.85 2.70 3.74
C THR A 267 -12.60 1.51 3.18
N SER A 268 -12.35 1.15 1.91
CA SER A 268 -13.03 0.02 1.28
C SER A 268 -12.70 -1.30 1.99
N GLN A 269 -13.65 -2.24 1.94
CA GLN A 269 -13.48 -3.55 2.59
C GLN A 269 -12.24 -4.27 2.07
N ALA A 270 -11.97 -4.25 0.77
CA ALA A 270 -10.82 -4.91 0.18
C ALA A 270 -9.49 -4.33 0.69
N VAL A 271 -9.37 -3.01 0.86
CA VAL A 271 -8.17 -2.36 1.42
C VAL A 271 -7.91 -2.83 2.85
N ARG A 272 -8.97 -2.96 3.67
CA ARG A 272 -8.84 -3.49 5.04
C ARG A 272 -8.46 -4.96 5.07
N GLU A 273 -9.09 -5.79 4.22
CA GLU A 273 -8.77 -7.22 4.09
C GLU A 273 -7.30 -7.43 3.69
N TRP A 274 -6.79 -6.62 2.75
CA TRP A 274 -5.40 -6.66 2.29
C TRP A 274 -4.43 -5.95 3.24
N ARG A 275 -4.94 -5.33 4.33
CA ARG A 275 -4.16 -4.62 5.34
C ARG A 275 -3.20 -3.59 4.75
N LEU A 276 -3.64 -2.86 3.71
CA LEU A 276 -2.78 -1.92 3.00
C LEU A 276 -2.49 -0.68 3.88
N PRO A 277 -1.21 -0.44 4.24
CA PRO A 277 -0.86 0.65 5.17
C PRO A 277 -0.83 2.03 4.51
N SER A 278 -0.88 2.10 3.17
CA SER A 278 -0.80 3.34 2.40
C SER A 278 -1.74 3.36 1.20
N ASN A 279 -1.79 4.48 0.49
CA ASN A 279 -2.86 4.80 -0.45
C ASN A 279 -2.70 4.22 -1.86
N GLU A 280 -1.62 3.55 -2.18
CA GLU A 280 -1.41 3.08 -3.55
C GLU A 280 -0.62 1.80 -3.57
N TRP A 281 -1.26 0.78 -4.13
CA TRP A 281 -0.69 -0.55 -4.24
C TRP A 281 -1.04 -1.19 -5.56
N THR A 282 -0.05 -1.89 -6.13
CA THR A 282 -0.26 -2.76 -7.29
C THR A 282 0.28 -4.15 -6.97
N PHE A 283 -0.51 -5.18 -7.29
CA PHE A 283 -0.11 -6.57 -7.17
C PHE A 283 -0.28 -7.29 -8.50
N ILE A 284 0.66 -8.18 -8.79
CA ILE A 284 0.55 -9.15 -9.89
C ILE A 284 0.41 -10.52 -9.26
N ILE A 285 -0.60 -11.25 -9.70
CA ILE A 285 -1.03 -12.53 -9.16
C ILE A 285 -1.00 -13.53 -10.32
N ASP A 286 -0.43 -14.70 -10.11
CA ASP A 286 -0.40 -15.76 -11.13
C ASP A 286 -1.74 -16.50 -11.27
N GLU A 287 -1.79 -17.45 -12.20
CA GLU A 287 -2.98 -18.27 -12.46
C GLU A 287 -3.36 -19.22 -11.31
N GLN A 288 -2.43 -19.46 -10.36
CA GLN A 288 -2.67 -20.23 -9.14
C GLN A 288 -3.19 -19.35 -7.99
N GLY A 289 -3.23 -18.05 -8.19
CA GLY A 289 -3.64 -17.06 -7.17
C GLY A 289 -2.54 -16.68 -6.21
N VAL A 290 -1.26 -16.92 -6.56
CA VAL A 290 -0.09 -16.51 -5.77
C VAL A 290 0.39 -15.13 -6.22
N ILE A 291 0.70 -14.25 -5.28
CA ILE A 291 1.28 -12.95 -5.55
C ILE A 291 2.72 -13.13 -6.04
N THR A 292 3.00 -12.72 -7.27
CA THR A 292 4.34 -12.81 -7.90
C THR A 292 5.10 -11.50 -7.88
N ALA A 293 4.37 -10.37 -7.81
CA ALA A 293 4.98 -9.05 -7.63
C ALA A 293 4.05 -8.14 -6.82
N ARG A 294 4.66 -7.25 -6.03
CA ARG A 294 3.96 -6.22 -5.26
C ARG A 294 4.68 -4.89 -5.38
N PHE A 295 3.93 -3.82 -5.44
CA PHE A 295 4.46 -2.47 -5.58
C PHE A 295 3.67 -1.53 -4.67
N GLN A 296 4.39 -0.83 -3.80
CA GLN A 296 3.88 0.30 -3.06
C GLN A 296 4.29 1.58 -3.79
N GLY A 297 3.35 2.51 -3.96
CA GLY A 297 3.57 3.73 -4.73
C GLY A 297 3.56 3.46 -6.25
N PHE A 298 3.89 4.49 -7.03
CA PHE A 298 3.82 4.44 -8.49
C PHE A 298 4.77 3.40 -9.10
N VAL A 299 4.24 2.63 -10.05
CA VAL A 299 4.99 1.69 -10.87
C VAL A 299 4.68 1.94 -12.35
N THR A 300 5.73 2.02 -13.16
CA THR A 300 5.60 2.32 -14.59
C THR A 300 5.00 1.16 -15.38
N PHE A 301 4.44 1.47 -16.55
CA PHE A 301 3.98 0.47 -17.52
C PHE A 301 5.06 -0.57 -17.81
N GLY A 302 6.30 -0.15 -18.08
CA GLY A 302 7.39 -1.07 -18.41
C GLY A 302 7.82 -1.98 -17.25
N GLU A 303 7.75 -1.50 -16.01
CA GLU A 303 8.00 -2.34 -14.83
C GLU A 303 6.91 -3.40 -14.68
N LEU A 304 5.62 -3.01 -14.78
CA LEU A 304 4.50 -3.96 -14.71
C LEU A 304 4.49 -4.95 -15.86
N GLU A 305 4.73 -4.48 -17.08
CA GLU A 305 4.83 -5.33 -18.26
C GLU A 305 5.93 -6.37 -18.09
N THR A 306 7.11 -5.96 -17.60
CA THR A 306 8.25 -6.87 -17.38
C THR A 306 7.91 -7.99 -16.41
N GLU A 307 7.16 -7.70 -15.34
CA GLU A 307 6.75 -8.74 -14.40
C GLU A 307 5.59 -9.60 -14.94
N LEU A 308 4.63 -8.98 -15.62
CA LEU A 308 3.46 -9.68 -16.14
C LEU A 308 3.81 -10.69 -17.26
N ILE A 309 4.71 -10.33 -18.19
CA ILE A 309 5.08 -11.22 -19.30
C ILE A 309 5.81 -12.48 -18.85
N LYS A 310 6.37 -12.53 -17.64
CA LYS A 310 6.99 -13.73 -17.07
C LYS A 310 5.96 -14.85 -16.77
N LEU A 311 4.66 -14.49 -16.77
CA LEU A 311 3.56 -15.40 -16.43
C LEU A 311 2.84 -15.97 -17.67
N PHE A 312 3.29 -15.63 -18.87
CA PHE A 312 2.66 -16.07 -20.14
C PHE A 312 3.36 -17.23 -20.80
#